data_f539a1f1ed7a7759b93ad8bd11e58fc9
#
_entry.id   f539a1f1ed7a7759b93ad8bd11e58fc9
#
_cell.length_a   1.000
_cell.length_b   1.000
_cell.length_c   1.000
_cell.angle_alpha   90.00
_cell.angle_beta   90.00
_cell.angle_gamma   90.00
#
_symmetry.space_group_name_H-M   'P 1'
#
loop_
_entity.id
_entity.type
_entity.pdbx_description
1 polymer ?
#
loop_
_entity_poly.entity_id
_entity_poly.type
_entity_poly.pdbx_seq_one_letter_code
_entity_poly.pdbx_strand_id
1 'polypeptide(L)'
;LTLPLAFPGVVVGFLVIMLGGRQGVVAQAGQALGGDPGSAVVFAYSMTGLFVGYLYFSIPRSMLTVMATADKLDRDLEEAARTLGASAFAVARDVILPGIRPALVASGAICFATAMGAFGTAFTLATKINVLPMVIYSEFTLQANLAIAAVLSLWLGLLTWLVLILARSATGSAVAAAA
;
A
#
# COMPACT_ATOMS: atom_id res chain seq x y z
N LEU A 1 9.17 12.84 1.12
CA LEU A 1 8.46 11.58 0.81
C LEU A 1 8.76 10.45 1.81
N THR A 2 9.91 10.46 2.50
CA THR A 2 10.30 9.40 3.45
C THR A 2 9.65 9.54 4.84
N LEU A 3 9.25 10.74 5.23
CA LEU A 3 8.68 11.02 6.55
C LEU A 3 7.48 10.13 6.91
N PRO A 4 6.51 9.86 6.02
CA PRO A 4 5.41 8.94 6.33
C PRO A 4 5.84 7.52 6.67
N LEU A 5 6.97 7.06 6.11
CA LEU A 5 7.49 5.70 6.33
C LEU A 5 8.15 5.53 7.72
N ALA A 6 8.44 6.63 8.41
CA ALA A 6 9.03 6.61 9.75
C ALA A 6 7.99 6.30 10.86
N PHE A 7 6.71 6.45 10.57
CA PHE A 7 5.68 6.19 11.59
C PHE A 7 5.36 4.71 11.70
N PRO A 8 5.29 4.15 12.93
CA PRO A 8 4.82 2.78 13.15
C PRO A 8 3.36 2.61 12.69
N GLY A 9 3.01 1.41 12.18
CA GLY A 9 1.66 1.12 11.68
C GLY A 9 0.55 1.36 12.70
N VAL A 10 0.82 1.13 13.99
CA VAL A 10 -0.12 1.43 15.10
C VAL A 10 -0.45 2.92 15.15
N VAL A 11 0.54 3.79 15.01
CA VAL A 11 0.34 5.25 15.02
C VAL A 11 -0.51 5.68 13.82
N VAL A 12 -0.26 5.12 12.65
CA VAL A 12 -1.08 5.39 11.46
C VAL A 12 -2.52 4.93 11.66
N GLY A 13 -2.73 3.78 12.29
CA GLY A 13 -4.07 3.35 12.67
C GLY A 13 -4.79 4.37 13.56
N PHE A 14 -4.11 4.92 14.57
CA PHE A 14 -4.69 6.00 15.40
C PHE A 14 -4.96 7.27 14.61
N LEU A 15 -4.09 7.66 13.66
CA LEU A 15 -4.36 8.82 12.79
C LEU A 15 -5.63 8.61 11.96
N VAL A 16 -5.85 7.42 11.43
CA VAL A 16 -7.09 7.10 10.69
C VAL A 16 -8.32 7.17 11.61
N ILE A 17 -8.20 6.73 12.88
CA ILE A 17 -9.28 6.86 13.87
C ILE A 17 -9.56 8.32 14.20
N MET A 18 -8.52 9.15 14.35
CA MET A 18 -8.67 10.59 14.58
C MET A 18 -9.31 11.30 13.39
N LEU A 19 -9.10 10.82 12.17
CA LEU A 19 -9.73 11.38 10.97
C LEU A 19 -11.17 10.88 10.80
N GLY A 20 -11.37 9.58 10.77
CA GLY A 20 -12.62 8.94 10.35
C GLY A 20 -13.38 8.20 11.46
N GLY A 21 -13.02 8.38 12.72
CA GLY A 21 -13.73 7.83 13.88
C GLY A 21 -14.99 8.61 14.23
N ARG A 22 -15.76 8.12 15.19
CA ARG A 22 -17.00 8.75 15.63
C ARG A 22 -16.83 10.19 16.14
N GLN A 23 -15.69 10.49 16.75
CA GLN A 23 -15.30 11.83 17.22
C GLN A 23 -14.15 12.40 16.37
N GLY A 24 -13.94 11.85 15.17
CA GLY A 24 -12.89 12.27 14.27
C GLY A 24 -13.17 13.62 13.61
N VAL A 25 -12.11 14.17 12.97
CA VAL A 25 -12.19 15.48 12.31
C VAL A 25 -13.29 15.52 11.25
N VAL A 26 -13.48 14.44 10.49
CA VAL A 26 -14.53 14.36 9.46
C VAL A 26 -15.93 14.43 10.07
N ALA A 27 -16.14 13.73 11.19
CA ALA A 27 -17.43 13.76 11.91
C ALA A 27 -17.70 15.16 12.50
N GLN A 28 -16.70 15.78 13.11
CA GLN A 28 -16.83 17.14 13.68
C GLN A 28 -17.06 18.19 12.59
N ALA A 29 -16.37 18.12 11.47
CA ALA A 29 -16.58 19.01 10.33
C ALA A 29 -18.01 18.88 9.76
N GLY A 30 -18.52 17.64 9.63
CA GLY A 30 -19.90 17.41 9.22
C GLY A 30 -20.93 18.04 10.14
N GLN A 31 -20.73 17.93 11.45
CA GLN A 31 -21.61 18.59 12.46
C GLN A 31 -21.52 20.12 12.40
N ALA A 32 -20.32 20.68 12.23
CA ALA A 32 -20.12 22.12 12.11
C ALA A 32 -20.80 22.71 10.85
N LEU A 33 -20.98 21.90 9.80
CA LEU A 33 -21.70 22.27 8.56
C LEU A 33 -23.21 22.02 8.65
N GLY A 34 -23.74 21.72 9.83
CA GLY A 34 -25.20 21.54 10.07
C GLY A 34 -25.68 20.10 9.82
N GLY A 35 -24.77 19.14 9.74
CA GLY A 35 -25.11 17.71 9.64
C GLY A 35 -25.61 17.16 10.99
N ASP A 36 -26.53 16.18 10.91
CA ASP A 36 -27.06 15.50 12.10
C ASP A 36 -25.94 14.69 12.78
N PRO A 37 -25.76 14.74 14.11
CA PRO A 37 -24.75 13.96 14.82
C PRO A 37 -24.80 12.45 14.56
N GLY A 38 -25.97 11.93 14.18
CA GLY A 38 -26.18 10.52 13.80
C GLY A 38 -25.75 10.16 12.38
N SER A 39 -25.57 11.13 11.49
CA SER A 39 -25.20 10.93 10.08
C SER A 39 -23.69 11.00 9.82
N ALA A 40 -22.88 11.12 10.86
CA ALA A 40 -21.42 11.22 10.72
C ALA A 40 -20.85 9.99 10.00
N VAL A 41 -20.14 10.24 8.90
CA VAL A 41 -19.48 9.19 8.12
C VAL A 41 -18.32 8.60 8.93
N VAL A 42 -18.57 7.49 9.59
CA VAL A 42 -17.56 6.77 10.39
C VAL A 42 -16.97 5.67 9.52
N PHE A 43 -15.80 5.90 8.95
CA PHE A 43 -15.13 4.93 8.10
C PHE A 43 -13.91 4.25 8.75
N ALA A 44 -13.41 4.78 9.88
CA ALA A 44 -12.18 4.30 10.49
C ALA A 44 -12.20 2.78 10.81
N TYR A 45 -13.32 2.27 11.31
CA TYR A 45 -13.46 0.86 11.70
C TYR A 45 -14.06 -0.01 10.60
N SER A 46 -13.83 0.35 9.35
CA SER A 46 -14.31 -0.37 8.17
C SER A 46 -13.15 -0.75 7.26
N MET A 47 -13.43 -1.55 6.22
CA MET A 47 -12.46 -1.85 5.15
C MET A 47 -11.91 -0.57 4.52
N THR A 48 -12.71 0.48 4.41
CA THR A 48 -12.27 1.77 3.87
C THR A 48 -11.22 2.42 4.77
N GLY A 49 -11.40 2.39 6.10
CA GLY A 49 -10.40 2.91 7.04
C GLY A 49 -9.09 2.15 6.98
N LEU A 50 -9.16 0.82 6.90
CA LEU A 50 -7.99 -0.03 6.73
C LEU A 50 -7.26 0.26 5.41
N PHE A 51 -8.02 0.42 4.33
CA PHE A 51 -7.48 0.79 3.01
C PHE A 51 -6.77 2.15 3.04
N VAL A 52 -7.36 3.16 3.67
CA VAL A 52 -6.73 4.48 3.86
C VAL A 52 -5.43 4.37 4.65
N GLY A 53 -5.42 3.57 5.74
CA GLY A 53 -4.20 3.30 6.50
C GLY A 53 -3.10 2.64 5.67
N TYR A 54 -3.45 1.72 4.79
CA TYR A 54 -2.48 1.07 3.89
C TYR A 54 -2.01 1.99 2.76
N LEU A 55 -2.87 2.86 2.24
CA LEU A 55 -2.49 3.89 1.26
C LEU A 55 -1.41 4.83 1.81
N TYR A 56 -1.49 5.16 3.09
CA TYR A 56 -0.50 6.02 3.74
C TYR A 56 0.94 5.53 3.56
N PHE A 57 1.17 4.21 3.62
CA PHE A 57 2.49 3.62 3.40
C PHE A 57 2.76 3.32 1.92
N SER A 58 1.72 2.92 1.19
CA SER A 58 1.86 2.44 -0.19
C SER A 58 2.20 3.58 -1.15
N ILE A 59 1.57 4.76 -0.98
CA ILE A 59 1.79 5.90 -1.87
C ILE A 59 3.26 6.36 -1.85
N PRO A 60 3.87 6.74 -0.70
CA PRO A 60 5.25 7.23 -0.72
C PRO A 60 6.24 6.16 -1.18
N ARG A 61 6.01 4.89 -0.84
CA ARG A 61 6.85 3.78 -1.28
C ARG A 61 6.80 3.57 -2.78
N SER A 62 5.60 3.55 -3.37
CA SER A 62 5.43 3.44 -4.82
C SER A 62 6.05 4.62 -5.55
N MET A 63 5.85 5.83 -5.05
CA MET A 63 6.43 7.04 -5.62
C MET A 63 7.96 6.97 -5.64
N LEU A 64 8.59 6.61 -4.51
CA LEU A 64 10.05 6.48 -4.42
C LEU A 64 10.58 5.42 -5.40
N THR A 65 9.93 4.27 -5.51
CA THR A 65 10.34 3.20 -6.41
C THR A 65 10.23 3.63 -7.88
N VAL A 66 9.13 4.28 -8.25
CA VAL A 66 8.90 4.75 -9.62
C VAL A 66 9.86 5.88 -9.96
N MET A 67 10.06 6.86 -9.06
CA MET A 67 11.00 7.97 -9.26
C MET A 67 12.43 7.45 -9.47
N ALA A 68 12.90 6.54 -8.62
CA ALA A 68 14.23 5.95 -8.74
C ALA A 68 14.44 5.20 -10.07
N THR A 69 13.38 4.68 -10.68
CA THR A 69 13.44 4.05 -12.00
C THR A 69 13.33 5.08 -13.12
N ALA A 70 12.47 6.08 -12.96
CA ALA A 70 12.34 7.16 -13.93
C ALA A 70 13.64 7.96 -14.10
N ASP A 71 14.38 8.18 -13.01
CA ASP A 71 15.69 8.85 -13.04
C ASP A 71 16.76 8.06 -13.82
N LYS A 72 16.56 6.74 -13.99
CA LYS A 72 17.45 5.87 -14.76
C LYS A 72 17.03 5.74 -16.24
N LEU A 73 15.88 6.29 -16.63
CA LEU A 73 15.45 6.26 -18.01
C LEU A 73 16.39 7.13 -18.86
N ASP A 74 16.76 6.58 -20.02
CA ASP A 74 17.60 7.28 -20.97
C ASP A 74 16.84 8.46 -21.60
N ARG A 75 17.30 9.66 -21.33
CA ARG A 75 16.71 10.90 -21.88
C ARG A 75 16.88 11.02 -23.38
N ASP A 76 17.89 10.37 -23.93
CA ASP A 76 18.14 10.38 -25.38
C ASP A 76 16.99 9.72 -26.15
N LEU A 77 16.32 8.73 -25.56
CA LEU A 77 15.13 8.09 -26.14
C LEU A 77 13.95 9.08 -26.21
N GLU A 78 13.79 9.91 -25.19
CA GLU A 78 12.74 10.94 -25.19
C GLU A 78 13.03 12.02 -26.23
N GLU A 79 14.28 12.49 -26.31
CA GLU A 79 14.71 13.49 -27.28
C GLU A 79 14.61 12.96 -28.71
N ALA A 80 15.03 11.72 -28.96
CA ALA A 80 14.90 11.06 -30.26
C ALA A 80 13.43 10.96 -30.70
N ALA A 81 12.52 10.56 -29.81
CA ALA A 81 11.10 10.51 -30.11
C ALA A 81 10.53 11.90 -30.46
N ARG A 82 10.96 12.95 -29.75
CA ARG A 82 10.54 14.34 -30.03
C ARG A 82 11.08 14.85 -31.37
N THR A 83 12.31 14.52 -31.72
CA THR A 83 12.89 14.90 -33.04
C THR A 83 12.17 14.22 -34.21
N LEU A 84 11.61 13.03 -33.97
CA LEU A 84 10.74 12.32 -34.92
C LEU A 84 9.31 12.86 -34.98
N GLY A 85 9.02 13.97 -34.28
CA GLY A 85 7.70 14.61 -34.26
C GLY A 85 6.67 14.00 -33.32
N ALA A 86 7.08 13.15 -32.39
CA ALA A 86 6.15 12.57 -31.41
C ALA A 86 5.59 13.66 -30.48
N SER A 87 4.28 13.66 -30.26
CA SER A 87 3.63 14.51 -29.26
C SER A 87 4.03 14.11 -27.83
N ALA A 88 3.90 15.04 -26.87
CA ALA A 88 4.19 14.73 -25.45
C ALA A 88 3.40 13.53 -24.92
N PHE A 89 2.18 13.33 -25.40
CA PHE A 89 1.37 12.16 -25.04
C PHE A 89 1.92 10.87 -25.66
N ALA A 90 2.38 10.91 -26.92
CA ALA A 90 3.02 9.75 -27.58
C ALA A 90 4.32 9.36 -26.85
N VAL A 91 5.17 10.34 -26.51
CA VAL A 91 6.39 10.11 -25.72
C VAL A 91 6.06 9.46 -24.37
N ALA A 92 5.07 9.99 -23.64
CA ALA A 92 4.66 9.44 -22.35
C ALA A 92 4.17 8.00 -22.48
N ARG A 93 3.38 7.69 -23.50
CA ARG A 93 2.76 6.37 -23.72
C ARG A 93 3.75 5.33 -24.25
N ASP A 94 4.59 5.72 -25.22
CA ASP A 94 5.36 4.76 -26.01
C ASP A 94 6.83 4.65 -25.54
N VAL A 95 7.33 5.63 -24.77
CA VAL A 95 8.68 5.66 -24.23
C VAL A 95 8.67 5.54 -22.70
N ILE A 96 8.03 6.50 -22.01
CA ILE A 96 8.11 6.59 -20.54
C ILE A 96 7.34 5.45 -19.87
N LEU A 97 6.08 5.22 -20.26
CA LEU A 97 5.23 4.22 -19.62
C LEU A 97 5.77 2.78 -19.72
N PRO A 98 6.26 2.33 -20.89
CA PRO A 98 6.94 1.02 -20.98
C PRO A 98 8.22 0.97 -20.14
N GLY A 99 8.99 2.06 -20.09
CA GLY A 99 10.22 2.14 -19.30
C GLY A 99 10.00 2.03 -17.80
N ILE A 100 8.91 2.62 -17.24
CA ILE A 100 8.58 2.55 -15.81
C ILE A 100 7.70 1.35 -15.45
N ARG A 101 7.18 0.59 -16.42
CA ARG A 101 6.31 -0.57 -16.17
C ARG A 101 6.91 -1.59 -15.20
N PRO A 102 8.20 -1.97 -15.30
CA PRO A 102 8.83 -2.87 -14.34
C PRO A 102 8.77 -2.32 -12.90
N ALA A 103 8.99 -1.01 -12.73
CA ALA A 103 8.93 -0.38 -11.41
C ALA A 103 7.51 -0.36 -10.83
N LEU A 104 6.49 -0.17 -11.68
CA LEU A 104 5.10 -0.22 -11.24
C LEU A 104 4.72 -1.61 -10.73
N VAL A 105 5.12 -2.67 -11.44
CA VAL A 105 4.87 -4.05 -11.01
C VAL A 105 5.64 -4.36 -9.72
N ALA A 106 6.92 -3.97 -9.65
CA ALA A 106 7.75 -4.19 -8.46
C ALA A 106 7.19 -3.44 -7.25
N SER A 107 6.82 -2.16 -7.40
CA SER A 107 6.24 -1.37 -6.30
C SER A 107 4.91 -1.96 -5.82
N GLY A 108 4.05 -2.40 -6.75
CA GLY A 108 2.80 -3.07 -6.41
C GLY A 108 3.01 -4.35 -5.61
N ALA A 109 3.97 -5.18 -6.00
CA ALA A 109 4.31 -6.40 -5.27
C ALA A 109 4.86 -6.12 -3.86
N ILE A 110 5.72 -5.10 -3.72
CA ILE A 110 6.26 -4.68 -2.43
C ILE A 110 5.15 -4.09 -1.54
N CYS A 111 4.24 -3.29 -2.09
CA CYS A 111 3.08 -2.76 -1.37
C CYS A 111 2.17 -3.90 -0.90
N PHE A 112 1.89 -4.88 -1.76
CA PHE A 112 1.14 -6.08 -1.38
C PHE A 112 1.81 -6.84 -0.23
N ALA A 113 3.10 -7.15 -0.35
CA ALA A 113 3.85 -7.84 0.69
C ALA A 113 3.85 -7.08 2.03
N THR A 114 3.98 -5.75 1.97
CA THR A 114 3.92 -4.89 3.16
C THR A 114 2.52 -4.89 3.78
N ALA A 115 1.46 -4.83 2.96
CA ALA A 115 0.08 -4.89 3.44
C ALA A 115 -0.24 -6.23 4.11
N MET A 116 0.28 -7.34 3.56
CA MET A 116 0.14 -8.66 4.18
C MET A 116 0.83 -8.77 5.54
N GLY A 117 1.94 -8.06 5.74
CA GLY A 117 2.66 -8.02 7.03
C GLY A 117 2.24 -6.88 7.97
N ALA A 118 1.34 -5.99 7.57
CA ALA A 118 0.99 -4.77 8.31
C ALA A 118 0.03 -5.05 9.49
N PHE A 119 0.51 -5.79 10.48
CA PHE A 119 -0.25 -6.11 11.69
C PHE A 119 -0.66 -4.87 12.49
N GLY A 120 0.24 -3.91 12.72
CA GLY A 120 0.00 -2.78 13.62
C GLY A 120 -1.18 -1.89 13.21
N THR A 121 -1.31 -1.58 11.92
CA THR A 121 -2.44 -0.80 11.39
C THR A 121 -3.74 -1.59 11.49
N ALA A 122 -3.71 -2.88 11.14
CA ALA A 122 -4.86 -3.75 11.24
C ALA A 122 -5.31 -3.92 12.70
N PHE A 123 -4.37 -4.07 13.63
CA PHE A 123 -4.65 -4.22 15.06
C PHE A 123 -5.43 -3.04 15.64
N THR A 124 -5.12 -1.81 15.22
CA THR A 124 -5.81 -0.61 15.70
C THR A 124 -7.16 -0.38 15.03
N LEU A 125 -7.30 -0.74 13.75
CA LEU A 125 -8.49 -0.43 12.94
C LEU A 125 -9.48 -1.60 12.83
N ALA A 126 -9.01 -2.84 12.90
CA ALA A 126 -9.80 -4.02 12.60
C ALA A 126 -10.61 -4.54 13.80
N THR A 127 -11.39 -3.69 14.45
CA THR A 127 -12.26 -4.10 15.56
C THR A 127 -13.36 -5.10 15.14
N LYS A 128 -13.70 -5.13 13.84
CA LYS A 128 -14.75 -5.99 13.26
C LYS A 128 -14.32 -6.68 11.95
N ILE A 129 -13.07 -6.55 11.55
CA ILE A 129 -12.57 -7.07 10.28
C ILE A 129 -11.50 -8.11 10.57
N ASN A 130 -11.73 -9.34 10.15
CA ASN A 130 -10.76 -10.43 10.29
C ASN A 130 -9.80 -10.41 9.08
N VAL A 131 -8.68 -9.71 9.21
CA VAL A 131 -7.55 -9.84 8.26
C VAL A 131 -6.62 -10.96 8.74
N LEU A 132 -5.97 -11.63 7.80
CA LEU A 132 -5.18 -12.83 8.10
C LEU A 132 -4.15 -12.65 9.23
N PRO A 133 -3.36 -11.55 9.30
CA PRO A 133 -2.46 -11.31 10.43
C PRO A 133 -3.17 -11.23 11.79
N MET A 134 -4.39 -10.69 11.82
CA MET A 134 -5.19 -10.63 13.05
C MET A 134 -5.72 -12.00 13.47
N VAL A 135 -6.12 -12.83 12.50
CA VAL A 135 -6.54 -14.21 12.78
C VAL A 135 -5.37 -15.00 13.34
N ILE A 136 -4.18 -14.90 12.76
CA ILE A 136 -2.95 -15.55 13.26
C ILE A 136 -2.68 -15.13 14.72
N TYR A 137 -2.75 -13.82 14.99
CA TYR A 137 -2.56 -13.29 16.34
C TYR A 137 -3.61 -13.83 17.33
N SER A 138 -4.87 -13.86 16.94
CA SER A 138 -5.97 -14.36 17.76
C SER A 138 -5.82 -15.85 18.07
N GLU A 139 -5.52 -16.67 17.07
CA GLU A 139 -5.29 -18.12 17.25
C GLU A 139 -4.10 -18.37 18.17
N PHE A 140 -3.01 -17.65 18.00
CA PHE A 140 -1.81 -17.81 18.81
C PHE A 140 -2.02 -17.32 20.25
N THR A 141 -2.56 -16.09 20.44
CA THR A 141 -2.55 -15.40 21.74
C THR A 141 -3.81 -15.69 22.56
N LEU A 142 -4.99 -15.73 21.93
CA LEU A 142 -6.27 -15.85 22.64
C LEU A 142 -6.75 -17.29 22.72
N GLN A 143 -6.53 -18.08 21.67
CA GLN A 143 -7.00 -19.47 21.62
C GLN A 143 -5.89 -20.49 21.97
N ALA A 144 -4.64 -20.03 22.10
CA ALA A 144 -3.46 -20.87 22.35
C ALA A 144 -3.32 -22.04 21.34
N ASN A 145 -3.83 -21.83 20.10
CA ASN A 145 -3.83 -22.84 19.05
C ASN A 145 -2.62 -22.65 18.14
N LEU A 146 -1.46 -23.10 18.62
CA LEU A 146 -0.19 -22.96 17.90
C LEU A 146 -0.20 -23.63 16.53
N ALA A 147 -0.91 -24.77 16.40
CA ALA A 147 -0.94 -25.51 15.15
C ALA A 147 -1.62 -24.71 14.03
N ILE A 148 -2.80 -24.15 14.29
CA ILE A 148 -3.52 -23.32 13.30
C ILE A 148 -2.74 -22.03 13.03
N ALA A 149 -2.24 -21.36 14.06
CA ALA A 149 -1.44 -20.14 13.88
C ALA A 149 -0.20 -20.38 12.99
N ALA A 150 0.50 -21.51 13.19
CA ALA A 150 1.66 -21.90 12.39
C ALA A 150 1.27 -22.16 10.93
N VAL A 151 0.20 -22.91 10.68
CA VAL A 151 -0.28 -23.19 9.31
C VAL A 151 -0.67 -21.93 8.59
N LEU A 152 -1.44 -21.03 9.23
CA LEU A 152 -1.85 -19.76 8.65
C LEU A 152 -0.64 -18.85 8.35
N SER A 153 0.38 -18.85 9.23
CA SER A 153 1.62 -18.08 9.02
C SER A 153 2.41 -18.61 7.81
N LEU A 154 2.51 -19.93 7.66
CA LEU A 154 3.15 -20.54 6.50
C LEU A 154 2.40 -20.22 5.20
N TRP A 155 1.07 -20.28 5.21
CA TRP A 155 0.25 -19.88 4.06
C TRP A 155 0.42 -18.42 3.70
N LEU A 156 0.43 -17.52 4.68
CA LEU A 156 0.67 -16.08 4.45
C LEU A 156 2.05 -15.84 3.83
N GLY A 157 3.09 -16.50 4.37
CA GLY A 157 4.44 -16.41 3.85
C GLY A 157 4.56 -16.94 2.42
N LEU A 158 3.98 -18.13 2.16
CA LEU A 158 3.99 -18.76 0.84
C LEU A 158 3.25 -17.91 -0.20
N LEU A 159 2.08 -17.37 0.13
CA LEU A 159 1.31 -16.50 -0.75
C LEU A 159 2.10 -15.22 -1.08
N THR A 160 2.69 -14.60 -0.08
CA THR A 160 3.50 -13.39 -0.25
C THR A 160 4.72 -13.67 -1.13
N TRP A 161 5.42 -14.78 -0.88
CA TRP A 161 6.58 -15.21 -1.65
C TRP A 161 6.22 -15.50 -3.11
N LEU A 162 5.10 -16.18 -3.34
CA LEU A 162 4.61 -16.49 -4.70
C LEU A 162 4.31 -15.21 -5.48
N VAL A 163 3.63 -14.24 -4.87
CA VAL A 163 3.35 -12.93 -5.52
C VAL A 163 4.64 -12.21 -5.87
N LEU A 164 5.63 -12.21 -4.97
CA LEU A 164 6.94 -11.58 -5.22
C LEU A 164 7.71 -12.27 -6.35
N ILE A 165 7.66 -13.59 -6.44
CA ILE A 165 8.28 -14.33 -7.56
C ILE A 165 7.59 -14.00 -8.87
N LEU A 166 6.26 -14.02 -8.92
CA LEU A 166 5.50 -13.67 -10.11
C LEU A 166 5.78 -12.24 -10.58
N ALA A 167 5.87 -11.30 -9.64
CA ALA A 167 6.24 -9.93 -9.96
C ALA A 167 7.67 -9.84 -10.54
N ARG A 168 8.62 -10.57 -9.95
CA ARG A 168 10.01 -10.63 -10.47
C ARG A 168 10.07 -11.25 -11.86
N SER A 169 9.35 -12.33 -12.12
CA SER A 169 9.32 -12.96 -13.44
C SER A 169 8.70 -12.04 -14.50
N ALA A 170 7.70 -11.23 -14.12
CA ALA A 170 7.06 -10.27 -15.00
C ALA A 170 7.91 -9.03 -15.31
N THR A 171 8.89 -8.70 -14.45
CA THR A 171 9.73 -7.50 -14.59
C THR A 171 11.10 -7.78 -15.17
N GLY A 172 11.48 -9.05 -15.33
CA GLY A 172 12.81 -9.43 -15.82
C GLY A 172 13.93 -9.05 -14.85
N SER A 173 15.19 -9.18 -15.30
CA SER A 173 16.39 -8.95 -14.49
C SER A 173 16.61 -7.48 -14.04
N ALA A 174 15.80 -6.54 -14.50
CA ALA A 174 15.92 -5.11 -14.16
C ALA A 174 15.72 -4.82 -12.67
N VAL A 175 14.99 -5.68 -11.94
CA VAL A 175 14.76 -5.51 -10.50
C VAL A 175 15.91 -6.06 -9.66
N ALA A 176 16.66 -7.02 -10.17
CA ALA A 176 17.81 -7.61 -9.47
C ALA A 176 19.03 -6.66 -9.39
N ALA A 177 19.08 -5.63 -10.24
CA ALA A 177 20.15 -4.61 -10.24
C ALA A 177 19.86 -3.41 -9.32
N ALA A 178 18.65 -3.34 -8.72
CA ALA A 178 18.22 -2.22 -7.88
C ALA A 178 18.04 -2.59 -6.39
N ALA A 179 18.30 -3.85 -6.02
CA ALA A 179 18.36 -4.35 -4.66
C ALA A 179 19.80 -4.53 -4.18
#